data_be0f04c2bb9b55dac01e4b31ba67ad8e
#
_entry.id   be0f04c2bb9b55dac01e4b31ba67ad8e
#
_cell.length_a   1.000
_cell.length_b   1.000
_cell.length_c   1.000
_cell.angle_alpha   90.00
_cell.angle_beta   90.00
_cell.angle_gamma   90.00
#
_symmetry.space_group_name_H-M   'P 1'
#
loop_
_entity.id
_entity.type
_entity.pdbx_description
1 polymer ?
#
loop_
_entity_poly.entity_id
_entity_poly.type
_entity_poly.pdbx_seq_one_letter_code
_entity_poly.pdbx_strand_id
1 'polypeptide(L)'
;MSQFESDFERNLFQQRQEKVREISAIGQRLGLSAAESIYPNRFPAADEHIAFAHIPDLLSRYDSETAPSPAETLDADHPEFAIAGRIMSIRLQGKAGFAHLQQGGKRLQIYVRKDDVGEEIFALYKLLDLGDHIGVRGQLMRTRTSELTLKALPIGGKPAISFLSKAMLALPDKYHGLEDVELRYRQRYVDLIMNSGTLAKAEAVSTTEGTPEASTEAAEPRNVRDVFVKRAAILRVIRRFFDDRGYLEVETPMMHTIAGGAAARPFRTHHNALDIGLSLRIAPELYLKRLVVGGLDRVYEINRNFRNEGVSTQHNPEFTMLEFYQAYANYHDLMDLTQELVMQVAKEVNGTTITNFNGDEIDLSRWQKLSMREAIIKFWPPESQAPALTDFQSTARLAARLRAASHEMKAHRGKTGDRETADSIEDTKPSTSRGRERSRLADIEVYFEAVAHNLDDCGSSMEMGKIIAEVFETLAEEHLIQPTIIYDFPLAVSPLSKIKPDEPDWVERFEFYIGGFEVGNAFSELNDPDDQRRRFEDQLKERDRGDDEAHQMDEDYVRALSFGLPPTAGEGIGIDRLTMILTGARSIRDVILFPLMRPLTKTAADEGEGNGHTHGESAE
;
A
#
# COMPACT_ATOMS: atom_id res chain seq x y z
N MET A 1 -13.50 -23.93 -8.00
CA MET A 1 -14.08 -23.38 -6.76
C MET A 1 -15.59 -23.54 -6.86
N SER A 2 -16.25 -24.06 -5.83
CA SER A 2 -17.71 -24.04 -5.76
C SER A 2 -18.18 -22.59 -5.66
N GLN A 3 -19.36 -22.28 -6.21
CA GLN A 3 -19.96 -20.95 -6.12
C GLN A 3 -20.23 -20.53 -4.66
N PHE A 4 -20.33 -21.51 -3.75
CA PHE A 4 -20.67 -21.33 -2.34
C PHE A 4 -19.62 -22.01 -1.45
N GLU A 5 -19.30 -21.37 -0.35
CA GLU A 5 -18.36 -21.87 0.66
C GLU A 5 -19.04 -22.86 1.63
N SER A 6 -20.39 -22.81 1.74
CA SER A 6 -21.17 -23.67 2.64
C SER A 6 -22.59 -23.92 2.14
N ASP A 7 -23.24 -24.96 2.69
CA ASP A 7 -24.66 -25.22 2.47
C ASP A 7 -25.55 -24.10 3.03
N PHE A 8 -25.10 -23.43 4.09
CA PHE A 8 -25.79 -22.24 4.62
C PHE A 8 -25.84 -21.11 3.59
N GLU A 9 -24.71 -20.81 2.93
CA GLU A 9 -24.68 -19.79 1.87
C GLU A 9 -25.57 -20.16 0.70
N ARG A 10 -25.56 -21.41 0.28
CA ARG A 10 -26.42 -21.92 -0.80
C ARG A 10 -27.89 -21.73 -0.47
N ASN A 11 -28.31 -22.10 0.74
CA ASN A 11 -29.69 -21.95 1.19
C ASN A 11 -30.10 -20.47 1.29
N LEU A 12 -29.22 -19.63 1.84
CA LEU A 12 -29.43 -18.19 1.92
C LEU A 12 -29.59 -17.56 0.53
N PHE A 13 -28.73 -17.95 -0.42
CA PHE A 13 -28.81 -17.49 -1.80
C PHE A 13 -30.16 -17.83 -2.43
N GLN A 14 -30.67 -19.08 -2.25
CA GLN A 14 -31.97 -19.50 -2.76
C GLN A 14 -33.11 -18.70 -2.13
N GLN A 15 -33.14 -18.53 -0.81
CA GLN A 15 -34.14 -17.70 -0.12
C GLN A 15 -34.14 -16.25 -0.65
N ARG A 16 -32.98 -15.68 -0.89
CA ARG A 16 -32.87 -14.32 -1.44
C ARG A 16 -33.30 -14.24 -2.90
N GLN A 17 -33.13 -15.29 -3.69
CA GLN A 17 -33.71 -15.37 -5.04
C GLN A 17 -35.27 -15.36 -5.01
N GLU A 18 -35.89 -16.03 -4.04
CA GLU A 18 -37.35 -15.99 -3.87
C GLU A 18 -37.80 -14.56 -3.53
N LYS A 19 -37.13 -13.88 -2.59
CA LYS A 19 -37.42 -12.48 -2.27
C LYS A 19 -37.32 -11.55 -3.49
N VAL A 20 -36.34 -11.77 -4.38
CA VAL A 20 -36.23 -11.00 -5.63
C VAL A 20 -37.44 -11.19 -6.52
N ARG A 21 -38.00 -12.41 -6.61
CA ARG A 21 -39.22 -12.68 -7.36
C ARG A 21 -40.42 -11.95 -6.75
N GLU A 22 -40.53 -11.94 -5.42
CA GLU A 22 -41.59 -11.22 -4.70
C GLU A 22 -41.47 -9.70 -4.91
N ILE A 23 -40.26 -9.14 -4.82
CA ILE A 23 -40.00 -7.72 -5.09
C ILE A 23 -40.37 -7.35 -6.53
N SER A 24 -40.06 -8.21 -7.51
CA SER A 24 -40.46 -8.01 -8.89
C SER A 24 -42.00 -7.98 -9.05
N ALA A 25 -42.71 -8.88 -8.37
CA ALA A 25 -44.15 -8.91 -8.38
C ALA A 25 -44.78 -7.64 -7.75
N ILE A 26 -44.19 -7.11 -6.68
CA ILE A 26 -44.59 -5.82 -6.10
C ILE A 26 -44.38 -4.69 -7.11
N GLY A 27 -43.22 -4.63 -7.79
CA GLY A 27 -42.95 -3.63 -8.81
C GLY A 27 -44.00 -3.63 -9.94
N GLN A 28 -44.39 -4.82 -10.41
CA GLN A 28 -45.46 -4.96 -11.42
C GLN A 28 -46.81 -4.42 -10.92
N ARG A 29 -47.20 -4.69 -9.65
CA ARG A 29 -48.42 -4.12 -9.06
C ARG A 29 -48.39 -2.59 -8.94
N LEU A 30 -47.18 -2.03 -8.79
CA LEU A 30 -46.94 -0.58 -8.82
C LEU A 30 -46.93 0.01 -10.24
N GLY A 31 -47.11 -0.81 -11.27
CA GLY A 31 -47.08 -0.37 -12.67
C GLY A 31 -45.69 -0.14 -13.24
N LEU A 32 -44.63 -0.62 -12.55
CA LEU A 32 -43.25 -0.54 -13.02
C LEU A 32 -42.98 -1.62 -14.08
N SER A 33 -42.17 -1.30 -15.07
CA SER A 33 -41.66 -2.31 -16.01
C SER A 33 -40.75 -3.31 -15.28
N ALA A 34 -40.47 -4.46 -15.89
CA ALA A 34 -39.55 -5.45 -15.33
C ALA A 34 -38.15 -4.85 -15.06
N ALA A 35 -37.70 -3.98 -15.97
CA ALA A 35 -36.38 -3.31 -15.85
C ALA A 35 -36.36 -2.21 -14.77
N GLU A 36 -37.51 -1.69 -14.34
CA GLU A 36 -37.60 -0.69 -13.26
C GLU A 36 -37.86 -1.35 -11.90
N SER A 37 -38.44 -2.56 -11.90
CA SER A 37 -38.85 -3.28 -10.67
C SER A 37 -37.67 -3.88 -9.94
N ILE A 38 -36.65 -4.41 -10.68
CA ILE A 38 -35.46 -5.05 -10.16
C ILE A 38 -34.26 -4.72 -11.04
N TYR A 39 -33.12 -4.44 -10.41
CA TYR A 39 -31.83 -4.13 -11.09
C TYR A 39 -31.95 -3.03 -12.16
N PRO A 40 -32.53 -1.85 -11.84
CA PRO A 40 -32.66 -0.77 -12.80
C PRO A 40 -31.30 -0.26 -13.25
N ASN A 41 -31.22 0.20 -14.49
CA ASN A 41 -29.98 0.73 -15.07
C ASN A 41 -29.58 2.09 -14.48
N ARG A 42 -30.51 2.80 -13.85
CA ARG A 42 -30.30 4.15 -13.29
C ARG A 42 -31.27 4.43 -12.14
N PHE A 43 -30.81 5.24 -11.18
CA PHE A 43 -31.61 5.85 -10.13
C PHE A 43 -31.06 7.25 -9.77
N PRO A 44 -31.89 8.30 -9.63
CA PRO A 44 -33.28 8.36 -10.09
C PRO A 44 -33.37 8.18 -11.61
N ALA A 45 -34.57 7.90 -12.15
CA ALA A 45 -34.77 7.81 -13.59
C ALA A 45 -34.52 9.18 -14.26
N ALA A 46 -34.25 9.17 -15.57
CA ALA A 46 -33.85 10.40 -16.28
C ALA A 46 -34.99 11.46 -16.36
N ASP A 47 -36.22 11.01 -16.28
CA ASP A 47 -37.44 11.84 -16.31
C ASP A 47 -37.88 12.37 -14.93
N GLU A 48 -37.16 12.01 -13.87
CA GLU A 48 -37.48 12.47 -12.51
C GLU A 48 -36.90 13.88 -12.24
N HIS A 49 -37.76 14.79 -11.83
CA HIS A 49 -37.40 16.15 -11.43
C HIS A 49 -37.13 16.26 -9.93
N ILE A 50 -36.25 15.39 -9.42
CA ILE A 50 -35.80 15.41 -8.03
C ILE A 50 -34.27 15.51 -7.98
N ALA A 51 -33.73 16.30 -7.03
CA ALA A 51 -32.30 16.40 -6.82
C ALA A 51 -31.76 15.08 -6.24
N PHE A 52 -30.89 14.41 -7.00
CA PHE A 52 -30.11 13.30 -6.47
C PHE A 52 -28.95 13.85 -5.65
N ALA A 53 -28.83 13.43 -4.40
CA ALA A 53 -27.78 13.87 -3.51
C ALA A 53 -26.96 12.67 -2.99
N HIS A 54 -25.66 12.88 -2.92
CA HIS A 54 -24.78 11.91 -2.27
C HIS A 54 -24.85 12.07 -0.74
N ILE A 55 -24.87 10.95 -0.01
CA ILE A 55 -24.98 10.95 1.46
C ILE A 55 -23.85 11.79 2.11
N PRO A 56 -22.58 11.71 1.69
CA PRO A 56 -21.52 12.56 2.25
C PRO A 56 -21.79 14.05 2.10
N ASP A 57 -22.35 14.48 0.95
CA ASP A 57 -22.65 15.89 0.66
C ASP A 57 -23.81 16.41 1.53
N LEU A 58 -24.85 15.57 1.73
CA LEU A 58 -25.95 15.90 2.63
C LEU A 58 -25.48 16.06 4.08
N LEU A 59 -24.64 15.14 4.55
CA LEU A 59 -24.09 15.21 5.90
C LEU A 59 -23.20 16.45 6.06
N SER A 60 -22.35 16.75 5.09
CA SER A 60 -21.51 17.95 5.11
C SER A 60 -22.35 19.23 5.15
N ARG A 61 -23.47 19.27 4.42
CA ARG A 61 -24.31 20.46 4.31
C ARG A 61 -25.26 20.64 5.51
N TYR A 62 -25.87 19.56 6.01
CA TYR A 62 -26.96 19.63 6.98
C TYR A 62 -26.60 19.09 8.37
N ASP A 63 -25.49 18.39 8.50
CA ASP A 63 -25.04 17.73 9.74
C ASP A 63 -23.54 17.89 9.98
N SER A 64 -22.99 19.07 9.62
CA SER A 64 -21.59 19.38 9.89
C SER A 64 -21.36 19.50 11.41
N GLU A 65 -20.19 19.09 11.88
CA GLU A 65 -19.82 19.13 13.30
C GLU A 65 -19.86 20.56 13.88
N THR A 66 -19.61 21.57 13.06
CA THR A 66 -19.54 22.98 13.48
C THR A 66 -20.85 23.72 13.42
N ALA A 67 -21.77 23.32 12.52
CA ALA A 67 -23.03 24.02 12.27
C ALA A 67 -24.13 23.06 11.74
N PRO A 68 -24.63 22.13 12.58
CA PRO A 68 -25.71 21.25 12.15
C PRO A 68 -27.01 22.05 11.98
N SER A 69 -27.74 21.78 10.89
CA SER A 69 -29.06 22.43 10.64
C SER A 69 -30.07 22.05 11.71
N PRO A 70 -30.73 23.02 12.37
CA PRO A 70 -31.75 22.73 13.39
C PRO A 70 -33.00 22.03 12.79
N ALA A 71 -33.77 21.35 13.63
CA ALA A 71 -35.00 20.68 13.22
C ALA A 71 -36.01 21.68 12.64
N GLU A 72 -36.18 22.86 13.26
CA GLU A 72 -37.11 23.90 12.85
C GLU A 72 -36.83 24.40 11.44
N THR A 73 -35.56 24.49 11.03
CA THR A 73 -35.17 24.89 9.68
C THR A 73 -35.54 23.82 8.66
N LEU A 74 -35.27 22.54 8.96
CA LEU A 74 -35.62 21.44 8.08
C LEU A 74 -37.14 21.25 7.97
N ASP A 75 -37.87 21.47 9.07
CA ASP A 75 -39.31 21.40 9.10
C ASP A 75 -40.00 22.58 8.36
N ALA A 76 -39.32 23.73 8.26
CA ALA A 76 -39.81 24.88 7.50
C ALA A 76 -39.52 24.76 5.99
N ASP A 77 -38.31 24.32 5.65
CA ASP A 77 -37.82 24.28 4.26
C ASP A 77 -38.25 23.03 3.50
N HIS A 78 -38.56 21.93 4.22
CA HIS A 78 -38.92 20.63 3.67
C HIS A 78 -38.00 20.17 2.51
N PRO A 79 -36.65 20.14 2.67
CA PRO A 79 -35.75 19.85 1.57
C PRO A 79 -35.92 18.42 1.06
N GLU A 80 -36.25 18.29 -0.22
CA GLU A 80 -36.55 17.01 -0.88
C GLU A 80 -35.33 16.49 -1.64
N PHE A 81 -34.99 15.21 -1.43
CA PHE A 81 -33.89 14.56 -2.10
C PHE A 81 -34.23 13.11 -2.49
N ALA A 82 -33.56 12.66 -3.55
CA ALA A 82 -33.35 11.24 -3.82
C ALA A 82 -31.94 10.87 -3.38
N ILE A 83 -31.81 9.82 -2.59
CA ILE A 83 -30.53 9.24 -2.16
C ILE A 83 -30.49 7.77 -2.52
N ALA A 84 -29.29 7.19 -2.65
CA ALA A 84 -29.12 5.75 -2.81
C ALA A 84 -27.99 5.25 -1.93
N GLY A 85 -28.07 3.99 -1.49
CA GLY A 85 -27.02 3.41 -0.67
C GLY A 85 -27.26 1.95 -0.33
N ARG A 86 -26.25 1.35 0.29
CA ARG A 86 -26.30 -0.02 0.82
C ARG A 86 -26.91 -0.02 2.21
N ILE A 87 -27.84 -0.92 2.47
CA ILE A 87 -28.45 -1.10 3.78
C ILE A 87 -27.43 -1.74 4.74
N MET A 88 -27.02 -0.99 5.76
CA MET A 88 -26.09 -1.45 6.79
C MET A 88 -26.80 -1.79 8.11
N SER A 89 -28.00 -1.28 8.33
CA SER A 89 -28.90 -1.68 9.41
C SER A 89 -30.35 -1.49 8.99
N ILE A 90 -31.21 -2.36 9.47
CA ILE A 90 -32.64 -2.28 9.23
C ILE A 90 -33.40 -2.73 10.50
N ARG A 91 -34.39 -1.96 10.90
CA ARG A 91 -35.26 -2.27 12.04
C ARG A 91 -36.71 -2.01 11.64
N LEU A 92 -37.58 -2.93 12.00
CA LEU A 92 -39.01 -2.81 11.79
C LEU A 92 -39.72 -2.72 13.15
N GLN A 93 -40.58 -1.74 13.34
CA GLN A 93 -41.39 -1.55 14.55
C GLN A 93 -42.86 -1.30 14.15
N GLY A 94 -43.69 -2.37 14.12
CA GLY A 94 -45.08 -2.28 13.74
C GLY A 94 -45.28 -1.74 12.32
N LYS A 95 -45.82 -0.53 12.18
CA LYS A 95 -46.11 0.15 10.90
C LYS A 95 -44.98 1.11 10.46
N ALA A 96 -43.86 1.10 11.14
CA ALA A 96 -42.74 1.96 10.82
C ALA A 96 -41.41 1.18 10.83
N GLY A 97 -40.38 1.71 10.18
CA GLY A 97 -39.07 1.14 10.16
C GLY A 97 -37.99 2.20 10.01
N PHE A 98 -36.79 1.89 10.47
CA PHE A 98 -35.58 2.67 10.30
C PHE A 98 -34.51 1.81 9.62
N ALA A 99 -33.73 2.41 8.75
CA ALA A 99 -32.55 1.78 8.20
C ALA A 99 -31.42 2.81 8.04
N HIS A 100 -30.18 2.34 8.04
CA HIS A 100 -29.03 3.18 7.69
C HIS A 100 -28.53 2.78 6.31
N LEU A 101 -28.47 3.76 5.42
CA LEU A 101 -27.88 3.61 4.09
C LEU A 101 -26.46 4.12 4.10
N GLN A 102 -25.53 3.32 3.58
CA GLN A 102 -24.13 3.69 3.42
C GLN A 102 -23.80 4.02 1.96
N GLN A 103 -23.22 5.19 1.75
CA GLN A 103 -22.65 5.63 0.47
C GLN A 103 -21.38 6.45 0.74
N GLY A 104 -20.34 6.22 -0.04
CA GLY A 104 -19.10 6.99 0.10
C GLY A 104 -18.42 6.88 1.48
N GLY A 105 -18.65 5.78 2.21
CA GLY A 105 -18.12 5.57 3.57
C GLY A 105 -18.90 6.29 4.67
N LYS A 106 -19.97 7.00 4.35
CA LYS A 106 -20.85 7.71 5.31
C LYS A 106 -22.20 7.04 5.37
N ARG A 107 -22.89 7.21 6.50
CA ARG A 107 -24.22 6.62 6.75
C ARG A 107 -25.24 7.69 7.03
N LEU A 108 -26.44 7.54 6.43
CA LEU A 108 -27.60 8.38 6.69
C LEU A 108 -28.77 7.48 7.07
N GLN A 109 -29.48 7.87 8.13
CA GLN A 109 -30.72 7.18 8.54
C GLN A 109 -31.85 7.48 7.55
N ILE A 110 -32.69 6.49 7.27
CA ILE A 110 -33.99 6.66 6.62
C ILE A 110 -35.10 6.24 7.58
N TYR A 111 -36.24 6.92 7.49
CA TYR A 111 -37.46 6.59 8.20
C TYR A 111 -38.57 6.22 7.22
N VAL A 112 -39.12 5.03 7.37
CA VAL A 112 -40.18 4.48 6.50
C VAL A 112 -41.43 4.21 7.33
N ARG A 113 -42.55 4.86 7.00
CA ARG A 113 -43.83 4.66 7.67
C ARG A 113 -44.87 4.18 6.66
N LYS A 114 -45.62 3.11 7.00
CA LYS A 114 -46.60 2.48 6.12
C LYS A 114 -47.62 3.49 5.58
N ASP A 115 -48.14 4.38 6.45
CA ASP A 115 -49.12 5.38 6.10
C ASP A 115 -48.59 6.45 5.11
N ASP A 116 -47.27 6.68 5.11
CA ASP A 116 -46.62 7.66 4.22
C ASP A 116 -46.23 7.04 2.86
N VAL A 117 -45.77 5.77 2.85
CA VAL A 117 -45.23 5.13 1.64
C VAL A 117 -46.22 4.20 0.93
N GLY A 118 -47.32 3.85 1.59
CA GLY A 118 -48.33 2.92 1.08
C GLY A 118 -48.00 1.44 1.36
N GLU A 119 -49.05 0.60 1.14
CA GLU A 119 -49.03 -0.85 1.46
C GLU A 119 -47.93 -1.60 0.69
N GLU A 120 -47.83 -1.42 -0.63
CA GLU A 120 -46.91 -2.14 -1.51
C GLU A 120 -45.43 -1.80 -1.23
N ILE A 121 -45.12 -0.51 -1.06
CA ILE A 121 -43.76 -0.08 -0.74
C ILE A 121 -43.35 -0.54 0.67
N PHE A 122 -44.28 -0.56 1.61
CA PHE A 122 -44.02 -1.10 2.93
C PHE A 122 -43.86 -2.63 2.92
N ALA A 123 -44.55 -3.34 2.02
CA ALA A 123 -44.31 -4.77 1.77
C ALA A 123 -42.92 -5.01 1.17
N LEU A 124 -42.49 -4.20 0.19
CA LEU A 124 -41.14 -4.24 -0.35
C LEU A 124 -40.09 -4.02 0.76
N TYR A 125 -40.31 -3.02 1.64
CA TYR A 125 -39.37 -2.73 2.74
C TYR A 125 -39.15 -3.94 3.66
N LYS A 126 -40.16 -4.77 3.88
CA LYS A 126 -40.07 -6.00 4.69
C LYS A 126 -39.26 -7.12 4.03
N LEU A 127 -39.09 -7.10 2.71
CA LEU A 127 -38.31 -8.08 1.95
C LEU A 127 -36.82 -7.73 1.84
N LEU A 128 -36.48 -6.51 2.27
CA LEU A 128 -35.08 -6.04 2.21
C LEU A 128 -34.22 -6.74 3.26
N ASP A 129 -32.97 -6.98 2.88
CA ASP A 129 -31.96 -7.57 3.74
C ASP A 129 -30.76 -6.61 3.91
N LEU A 130 -29.93 -6.91 4.91
CA LEU A 130 -28.63 -6.24 5.06
C LEU A 130 -27.78 -6.47 3.80
N GLY A 131 -27.17 -5.40 3.32
CA GLY A 131 -26.37 -5.42 2.12
C GLY A 131 -27.11 -5.04 0.83
N ASP A 132 -28.45 -5.04 0.82
CA ASP A 132 -29.23 -4.61 -0.35
C ASP A 132 -28.95 -3.14 -0.68
N HIS A 133 -29.00 -2.80 -1.96
CA HIS A 133 -29.00 -1.40 -2.40
C HIS A 133 -30.42 -0.95 -2.71
N ILE A 134 -30.76 0.20 -2.16
CA ILE A 134 -32.02 0.86 -2.45
C ILE A 134 -31.82 2.34 -2.77
N GLY A 135 -32.74 2.87 -3.56
CA GLY A 135 -32.93 4.30 -3.73
C GLY A 135 -34.12 4.77 -2.89
N VAL A 136 -34.00 5.91 -2.24
CA VAL A 136 -35.05 6.48 -1.40
C VAL A 136 -35.30 7.93 -1.79
N ARG A 137 -36.55 8.30 -1.98
CA ARG A 137 -37.04 9.67 -2.16
C ARG A 137 -37.68 10.13 -0.87
N GLY A 138 -37.51 11.37 -0.50
CA GLY A 138 -38.11 11.88 0.72
C GLY A 138 -37.60 13.27 1.12
N GLN A 139 -38.01 13.65 2.31
CA GLN A 139 -37.66 14.94 2.93
C GLN A 139 -36.70 14.74 4.09
N LEU A 140 -35.69 15.61 4.22
CA LEU A 140 -34.81 15.62 5.38
C LEU A 140 -35.56 16.13 6.61
N MET A 141 -35.31 15.47 7.73
CA MET A 141 -35.81 15.85 9.05
C MET A 141 -34.81 15.48 10.14
N ARG A 142 -35.03 15.96 11.37
CA ARG A 142 -34.38 15.42 12.55
C ARG A 142 -35.33 14.57 13.37
N THR A 143 -34.84 13.44 13.86
CA THR A 143 -35.58 12.64 14.82
C THR A 143 -35.64 13.32 16.19
N ARG A 144 -36.40 12.76 17.12
CA ARG A 144 -36.46 13.24 18.53
C ARG A 144 -35.09 13.17 19.22
N THR A 145 -34.20 12.30 18.76
CA THR A 145 -32.80 12.17 19.22
C THR A 145 -31.83 13.03 18.43
N SER A 146 -32.34 13.98 17.64
CA SER A 146 -31.57 14.93 16.81
C SER A 146 -30.77 14.29 15.66
N GLU A 147 -30.99 13.02 15.33
CA GLU A 147 -30.33 12.34 14.22
C GLU A 147 -30.89 12.80 12.87
N LEU A 148 -30.02 13.23 11.93
CA LEU A 148 -30.42 13.61 10.58
C LEU A 148 -30.97 12.38 9.85
N THR A 149 -32.17 12.48 9.31
CA THR A 149 -32.92 11.36 8.75
C THR A 149 -33.65 11.80 7.48
N LEU A 150 -33.65 10.95 6.45
CA LEU A 150 -34.54 11.13 5.29
C LEU A 150 -35.85 10.37 5.55
N LYS A 151 -36.96 11.11 5.70
CA LYS A 151 -38.29 10.55 5.76
C LYS A 151 -38.72 10.12 4.36
N ALA A 152 -38.94 8.83 4.16
CA ALA A 152 -39.31 8.27 2.87
C ALA A 152 -40.73 8.70 2.49
N LEU A 153 -40.85 9.36 1.33
CA LEU A 153 -42.11 9.88 0.77
C LEU A 153 -42.14 9.67 -0.74
N PRO A 154 -43.32 9.37 -1.35
CA PRO A 154 -43.45 9.40 -2.79
C PRO A 154 -43.36 10.83 -3.28
N ILE A 155 -42.49 11.08 -4.29
CA ILE A 155 -42.28 12.39 -4.85
C ILE A 155 -42.39 12.33 -6.38
N GLY A 156 -43.06 13.31 -6.97
CA GLY A 156 -43.26 13.40 -8.43
C GLY A 156 -44.01 12.20 -9.03
N GLY A 157 -44.90 11.58 -8.26
CA GLY A 157 -45.64 10.39 -8.71
C GLY A 157 -44.82 9.09 -8.71
N LYS A 158 -43.55 9.15 -8.26
CA LYS A 158 -42.66 7.97 -8.15
C LYS A 158 -42.68 7.41 -6.72
N PRO A 159 -42.52 6.06 -6.55
CA PRO A 159 -42.49 5.42 -5.24
C PRO A 159 -41.40 5.97 -4.32
N ALA A 160 -41.68 5.99 -3.02
CA ALA A 160 -40.72 6.43 -2.00
C ALA A 160 -39.43 5.60 -1.98
N ILE A 161 -39.53 4.30 -2.24
CA ILE A 161 -38.38 3.36 -2.26
C ILE A 161 -38.35 2.67 -3.62
N SER A 162 -37.16 2.60 -4.21
CA SER A 162 -36.85 1.79 -5.38
C SER A 162 -35.81 0.73 -4.99
N PHE A 163 -36.08 -0.52 -5.32
CA PHE A 163 -35.11 -1.60 -5.16
C PHE A 163 -34.08 -1.53 -6.27
N LEU A 164 -32.77 -1.53 -5.92
CA LEU A 164 -31.71 -1.38 -6.90
C LEU A 164 -30.90 -2.67 -7.11
N SER A 165 -30.53 -3.35 -6.02
CA SER A 165 -29.72 -4.56 -6.12
C SER A 165 -29.84 -5.40 -4.84
N LYS A 166 -29.91 -6.73 -4.99
CA LYS A 166 -29.94 -7.70 -3.90
C LYS A 166 -28.53 -8.13 -3.50
N ALA A 167 -28.23 -8.07 -2.22
CA ALA A 167 -27.10 -8.77 -1.66
C ALA A 167 -27.45 -10.25 -1.54
N MET A 168 -26.87 -11.11 -2.37
CA MET A 168 -27.20 -12.53 -2.40
C MET A 168 -26.48 -13.32 -1.30
N LEU A 169 -25.35 -12.83 -0.82
CA LEU A 169 -24.57 -13.40 0.30
C LEU A 169 -24.71 -12.52 1.55
N ALA A 170 -24.52 -13.13 2.73
CA ALA A 170 -24.52 -12.38 3.99
C ALA A 170 -23.28 -11.47 4.08
N LEU A 171 -23.46 -10.28 4.62
CA LEU A 171 -22.31 -9.49 5.09
C LEU A 171 -21.77 -10.11 6.38
N PRO A 172 -20.46 -10.02 6.65
CA PRO A 172 -19.88 -10.40 7.93
C PRO A 172 -20.57 -9.73 9.12
N ASP A 173 -20.46 -10.33 10.30
CA ASP A 173 -21.13 -9.84 11.50
C ASP A 173 -20.64 -8.44 11.88
N LYS A 174 -21.55 -7.57 12.30
CA LYS A 174 -21.28 -6.16 12.57
C LYS A 174 -20.34 -5.91 13.76
N TYR A 175 -20.34 -6.82 14.72
CA TYR A 175 -19.65 -6.60 16.00
C TYR A 175 -18.15 -6.86 15.92
N HIS A 176 -17.71 -7.67 14.97
CA HIS A 176 -16.31 -8.03 14.79
C HIS A 176 -15.72 -7.52 13.46
N GLY A 177 -16.58 -6.99 12.55
CA GLY A 177 -16.11 -6.57 11.22
C GLY A 177 -15.49 -7.74 10.46
N LEU A 178 -14.65 -7.43 9.49
CA LEU A 178 -13.76 -8.39 8.82
C LEU A 178 -12.39 -8.29 9.49
N GLU A 179 -12.17 -9.02 10.60
CA GLU A 179 -10.93 -8.98 11.39
C GLU A 179 -9.81 -9.82 10.76
N ASP A 180 -10.14 -10.91 10.09
CA ASP A 180 -9.18 -11.75 9.40
C ASP A 180 -8.45 -10.95 8.31
N VAL A 181 -7.16 -10.69 8.55
CA VAL A 181 -6.32 -9.87 7.69
C VAL A 181 -6.15 -10.49 6.30
N GLU A 182 -6.05 -11.82 6.22
CA GLU A 182 -5.91 -12.51 4.93
C GLU A 182 -7.20 -12.40 4.12
N LEU A 183 -8.34 -12.61 4.75
CA LEU A 183 -9.65 -12.49 4.12
C LEU A 183 -9.91 -11.05 3.65
N ARG A 184 -9.48 -10.03 4.42
CA ARG A 184 -9.55 -8.61 4.03
C ARG A 184 -8.83 -8.33 2.71
N TYR A 185 -7.67 -8.93 2.50
CA TYR A 185 -6.92 -8.76 1.25
C TYR A 185 -7.54 -9.54 0.08
N ARG A 186 -8.05 -10.74 0.34
CA ARG A 186 -8.69 -11.58 -0.69
C ARG A 186 -10.06 -11.04 -1.12
N GLN A 187 -10.85 -10.55 -0.15
CA GLN A 187 -12.18 -9.98 -0.37
C GLN A 187 -12.20 -8.48 -0.07
N ARG A 188 -11.31 -7.72 -0.73
CA ARG A 188 -11.20 -6.27 -0.54
C ARG A 188 -12.54 -5.54 -0.69
N TYR A 189 -13.42 -6.02 -1.55
CA TYR A 189 -14.76 -5.47 -1.72
C TYR A 189 -15.61 -5.61 -0.45
N VAL A 190 -15.46 -6.69 0.31
CA VAL A 190 -16.11 -6.86 1.62
C VAL A 190 -15.44 -5.97 2.67
N ASP A 191 -14.11 -5.91 2.69
CA ASP A 191 -13.33 -5.03 3.55
C ASP A 191 -13.75 -3.56 3.37
N LEU A 192 -13.90 -3.10 2.12
CA LEU A 192 -14.41 -1.76 1.79
C LEU A 192 -15.85 -1.53 2.22
N ILE A 193 -16.70 -2.55 2.26
CA ILE A 193 -18.08 -2.44 2.77
C ILE A 193 -18.08 -2.31 4.29
N MET A 194 -17.33 -3.17 4.98
CA MET A 194 -17.41 -3.33 6.43
C MET A 194 -16.55 -2.33 7.20
N ASN A 195 -15.32 -2.08 6.70
CA ASN A 195 -14.28 -1.30 7.37
C ASN A 195 -14.09 0.11 6.78
N SER A 196 -15.13 0.64 6.08
CA SER A 196 -15.17 2.02 5.61
C SER A 196 -16.14 2.85 6.42
N GLY A 197 -15.72 4.06 6.78
CA GLY A 197 -16.53 4.99 7.56
C GLY A 197 -16.12 5.05 9.02
N THR A 198 -16.59 6.05 9.74
CA THR A 198 -16.40 6.19 11.18
C THR A 198 -17.09 4.98 11.83
N LEU A 199 -16.29 4.03 12.32
CA LEU A 199 -16.81 3.10 13.32
C LEU A 199 -17.28 3.99 14.47
N ALA A 200 -18.56 3.92 14.82
CA ALA A 200 -19.06 4.54 16.04
C ALA A 200 -18.07 4.16 17.15
N LYS A 201 -17.64 5.14 17.96
CA LYS A 201 -16.88 4.86 19.18
C LYS A 201 -17.49 3.62 19.79
N ALA A 202 -16.70 2.56 19.94
CA ALA A 202 -17.15 1.40 20.66
C ALA A 202 -17.67 1.95 21.99
N GLU A 203 -18.99 1.83 22.22
CA GLU A 203 -19.55 2.15 23.53
C GLU A 203 -18.76 1.27 24.48
N ALA A 204 -18.01 1.92 25.36
CA ALA A 204 -17.26 1.23 26.39
C ALA A 204 -18.28 0.38 27.16
N VAL A 205 -18.27 -0.91 26.89
CA VAL A 205 -19.00 -1.88 27.70
C VAL A 205 -18.36 -1.81 29.08
N SER A 206 -19.03 -1.12 29.99
CA SER A 206 -18.76 -1.16 31.40
C SER A 206 -18.95 -2.59 31.88
N THR A 207 -17.89 -3.39 31.84
CA THR A 207 -17.82 -4.65 32.56
C THR A 207 -17.28 -4.32 33.95
N THR A 208 -18.18 -4.43 34.92
CA THR A 208 -17.85 -4.55 36.34
C THR A 208 -16.88 -5.71 36.58
N GLU A 209 -15.77 -5.37 37.26
CA GLU A 209 -14.91 -6.22 38.10
C GLU A 209 -14.17 -7.40 37.43
N GLY A 210 -12.86 -7.27 37.31
CA GLY A 210 -11.93 -8.39 37.15
C GLY A 210 -10.59 -7.98 36.53
N THR A 211 -9.56 -7.84 37.35
CA THR A 211 -8.09 -7.87 37.14
C THR A 211 -7.52 -7.46 35.76
N PRO A 212 -6.54 -6.57 35.70
CA PRO A 212 -5.89 -6.12 34.47
C PRO A 212 -4.82 -7.14 34.04
N GLU A 213 -5.14 -7.99 33.11
CA GLU A 213 -4.11 -8.67 32.30
C GLU A 213 -3.83 -7.87 31.04
N ALA A 214 -2.53 -7.66 30.84
CA ALA A 214 -1.79 -7.09 29.73
C ALA A 214 -2.58 -6.60 28.50
N SER A 215 -2.54 -5.30 28.31
CA SER A 215 -2.98 -4.53 27.15
C SER A 215 -2.45 -5.10 25.82
N THR A 216 -3.30 -5.79 25.08
CA THR A 216 -3.25 -5.71 23.64
C THR A 216 -3.73 -4.31 23.26
N GLU A 217 -2.82 -3.45 22.78
CA GLU A 217 -3.18 -2.17 22.20
C GLU A 217 -4.25 -2.42 21.13
N ALA A 218 -5.46 -1.98 21.42
CA ALA A 218 -6.54 -1.99 20.45
C ALA A 218 -6.10 -1.10 19.29
N ALA A 219 -5.75 -1.72 18.18
CA ALA A 219 -5.38 -1.00 16.97
C ALA A 219 -6.53 -0.03 16.62
N GLU A 220 -6.21 1.26 16.46
CA GLU A 220 -7.19 2.26 16.05
C GLU A 220 -7.97 1.78 14.83
N PRO A 221 -9.30 1.95 14.79
CA PRO A 221 -10.12 1.47 13.69
C PRO A 221 -9.71 2.17 12.39
N ARG A 222 -9.00 1.47 11.52
CA ARG A 222 -8.54 2.00 10.25
C ARG A 222 -9.72 2.14 9.29
N ASN A 223 -9.88 3.33 8.73
CA ASN A 223 -10.80 3.54 7.61
C ASN A 223 -10.14 3.09 6.31
N VAL A 224 -10.41 1.85 5.88
CA VAL A 224 -9.79 1.26 4.68
C VAL A 224 -10.04 2.10 3.43
N ARG A 225 -11.23 2.68 3.27
CA ARG A 225 -11.54 3.56 2.15
C ARG A 225 -10.67 4.81 2.13
N ASP A 226 -10.38 5.38 3.29
CA ASP A 226 -9.60 6.61 3.42
C ASP A 226 -8.17 6.43 2.90
N VAL A 227 -7.57 5.26 3.14
CA VAL A 227 -6.25 4.91 2.59
C VAL A 227 -6.22 5.05 1.06
N PHE A 228 -7.23 4.53 0.36
CA PHE A 228 -7.28 4.61 -1.11
C PHE A 228 -7.68 6.00 -1.63
N VAL A 229 -8.48 6.75 -0.88
CA VAL A 229 -8.77 8.16 -1.18
C VAL A 229 -7.50 9.00 -1.06
N LYS A 230 -6.73 8.82 0.01
CA LYS A 230 -5.43 9.47 0.22
C LYS A 230 -4.41 9.05 -0.85
N ARG A 231 -4.32 7.76 -1.18
CA ARG A 231 -3.48 7.29 -2.29
C ARG A 231 -3.79 8.01 -3.61
N ALA A 232 -5.07 8.14 -3.95
CA ALA A 232 -5.49 8.88 -5.15
C ALA A 232 -5.15 10.37 -5.05
N ALA A 233 -5.21 10.96 -3.86
CA ALA A 233 -4.79 12.35 -3.64
C ALA A 233 -3.27 12.52 -3.79
N ILE A 234 -2.46 11.59 -3.24
CA ILE A 234 -1.00 11.56 -3.39
C ILE A 234 -0.63 11.62 -4.88
N LEU A 235 -1.20 10.74 -5.70
CA LEU A 235 -0.90 10.70 -7.14
C LEU A 235 -1.28 12.01 -7.85
N ARG A 236 -2.40 12.66 -7.48
CA ARG A 236 -2.79 13.95 -8.05
C ARG A 236 -1.83 15.07 -7.67
N VAL A 237 -1.36 15.10 -6.42
CA VAL A 237 -0.39 16.10 -5.95
C VAL A 237 0.95 15.92 -6.66
N ILE A 238 1.43 14.68 -6.79
CA ILE A 238 2.68 14.34 -7.48
C ILE A 238 2.61 14.83 -8.94
N ARG A 239 1.55 14.51 -9.69
CA ARG A 239 1.42 14.96 -11.08
C ARG A 239 1.48 16.48 -11.17
N ARG A 240 0.70 17.19 -10.36
CA ARG A 240 0.72 18.65 -10.37
C ARG A 240 2.10 19.20 -10.00
N PHE A 241 2.80 18.60 -9.04
CA PHE A 241 4.14 19.02 -8.64
C PHE A 241 5.13 18.99 -9.81
N PHE A 242 5.10 17.93 -10.61
CA PHE A 242 5.96 17.77 -11.78
C PHE A 242 5.51 18.63 -12.97
N ASP A 243 4.20 18.67 -13.26
CA ASP A 243 3.63 19.50 -14.33
C ASP A 243 3.96 20.98 -14.13
N ASP A 244 3.81 21.50 -12.90
CA ASP A 244 4.10 22.90 -12.53
C ASP A 244 5.61 23.23 -12.69
N ARG A 245 6.48 22.22 -12.70
CA ARG A 245 7.93 22.34 -12.91
C ARG A 245 8.37 22.05 -14.35
N GLY A 246 7.42 21.86 -15.25
CA GLY A 246 7.68 21.64 -16.68
C GLY A 246 8.21 20.27 -17.03
N TYR A 247 7.95 19.25 -16.21
CA TYR A 247 8.19 17.88 -16.59
C TYR A 247 7.06 17.36 -17.48
N LEU A 248 7.41 16.46 -18.39
CA LEU A 248 6.48 15.78 -19.27
C LEU A 248 6.15 14.39 -18.72
N GLU A 249 4.87 14.09 -18.43
CA GLU A 249 4.44 12.72 -18.15
C GLU A 249 4.52 11.90 -19.43
N VAL A 250 5.21 10.76 -19.36
CA VAL A 250 5.42 9.86 -20.50
C VAL A 250 5.03 8.44 -20.14
N GLU A 251 4.83 7.61 -21.17
CA GLU A 251 4.61 6.17 -21.03
C GLU A 251 5.67 5.42 -21.82
N THR A 252 6.32 4.45 -21.18
CA THR A 252 7.30 3.57 -21.82
C THR A 252 6.81 2.12 -21.80
N PRO A 253 7.39 1.21 -22.62
CA PRO A 253 6.91 -0.17 -22.69
C PRO A 253 6.92 -0.89 -21.34
N MET A 254 5.86 -1.66 -21.05
CA MET A 254 5.83 -2.60 -19.92
C MET A 254 6.49 -3.94 -20.26
N MET A 255 6.54 -4.32 -21.53
CA MET A 255 7.18 -5.55 -22.00
C MET A 255 8.49 -5.21 -22.68
N HIS A 256 9.57 -5.75 -22.16
CA HIS A 256 10.93 -5.50 -22.62
C HIS A 256 11.51 -6.76 -23.29
N THR A 257 12.29 -6.58 -24.32
CA THR A 257 13.10 -7.65 -24.91
C THR A 257 14.33 -7.96 -24.03
N ILE A 258 14.85 -6.93 -23.36
CA ILE A 258 15.96 -7.03 -22.41
C ILE A 258 15.50 -6.40 -21.12
N ALA A 259 15.53 -7.16 -20.01
CA ALA A 259 15.27 -6.63 -18.68
C ALA A 259 16.50 -5.84 -18.18
N GLY A 260 16.28 -4.65 -17.67
CA GLY A 260 17.33 -3.77 -17.16
C GLY A 260 16.77 -2.57 -16.40
N GLY A 261 17.66 -1.73 -15.87
CA GLY A 261 17.32 -0.53 -15.10
C GLY A 261 17.23 -0.76 -13.58
N ALA A 262 17.34 -1.99 -13.10
CA ALA A 262 17.45 -2.32 -11.67
C ALA A 262 18.11 -3.71 -11.51
N ALA A 263 18.61 -4.01 -10.32
CA ALA A 263 19.02 -5.36 -9.94
C ALA A 263 17.80 -6.08 -9.38
N ALA A 264 17.16 -6.94 -10.20
CA ALA A 264 15.97 -7.71 -9.83
C ALA A 264 15.70 -8.83 -10.82
N ARG A 265 14.98 -9.87 -10.38
CA ARG A 265 14.57 -10.96 -11.27
C ARG A 265 13.31 -10.58 -12.05
N PRO A 266 13.30 -10.68 -13.39
CA PRO A 266 12.13 -10.37 -14.19
C PRO A 266 11.13 -11.53 -14.25
N PHE A 267 9.84 -11.20 -14.39
CA PHE A 267 8.85 -12.14 -14.91
C PHE A 267 9.03 -12.28 -16.42
N ARG A 268 9.01 -13.51 -16.94
CA ARG A 268 9.17 -13.82 -18.36
C ARG A 268 7.85 -14.21 -19.00
N THR A 269 7.68 -13.82 -20.25
CA THR A 269 6.52 -14.17 -21.10
C THR A 269 6.96 -14.42 -22.54
N HIS A 270 6.03 -14.77 -23.42
CA HIS A 270 6.31 -15.06 -24.82
C HIS A 270 5.27 -14.39 -25.74
N HIS A 271 5.73 -13.74 -26.80
CA HIS A 271 4.87 -13.16 -27.83
C HIS A 271 4.67 -14.17 -28.96
N ASN A 272 3.53 -14.86 -28.98
CA ASN A 272 3.29 -15.99 -29.89
C ASN A 272 3.41 -15.64 -31.37
N ALA A 273 2.88 -14.47 -31.80
CA ALA A 273 2.86 -14.10 -33.21
C ALA A 273 4.24 -13.74 -33.79
N LEU A 274 5.13 -13.22 -32.93
CA LEU A 274 6.50 -12.86 -33.30
C LEU A 274 7.51 -13.94 -32.92
N ASP A 275 7.10 -14.95 -32.17
CA ASP A 275 7.94 -16.02 -31.63
C ASP A 275 9.17 -15.49 -30.87
N ILE A 276 8.94 -14.48 -29.99
CA ILE A 276 10.00 -13.86 -29.19
C ILE A 276 9.70 -13.93 -27.70
N GLY A 277 10.75 -14.16 -26.90
CA GLY A 277 10.71 -14.02 -25.45
C GLY A 277 10.66 -12.55 -25.02
N LEU A 278 9.83 -12.23 -24.05
CA LEU A 278 9.73 -10.92 -23.45
C LEU A 278 9.82 -11.03 -21.92
N SER A 279 10.17 -9.93 -21.26
CA SER A 279 10.11 -9.78 -19.82
C SER A 279 9.17 -8.64 -19.45
N LEU A 280 8.46 -8.77 -18.34
CA LEU A 280 7.83 -7.61 -17.71
C LEU A 280 8.94 -6.71 -17.14
N ARG A 281 8.79 -5.39 -17.29
CA ARG A 281 9.81 -4.43 -16.85
C ARG A 281 10.05 -4.50 -15.34
N ILE A 282 11.30 -4.40 -14.95
CA ILE A 282 11.72 -4.25 -13.56
C ILE A 282 11.89 -2.75 -13.19
N ALA A 283 12.14 -1.90 -14.19
CA ALA A 283 12.20 -0.44 -14.13
C ALA A 283 12.07 0.15 -15.54
N PRO A 284 11.56 1.37 -15.75
CA PRO A 284 11.54 2.08 -17.04
C PRO A 284 12.84 2.85 -17.34
N GLU A 285 13.80 2.88 -16.45
CA GLU A 285 15.02 3.71 -16.42
C GLU A 285 15.70 3.87 -17.78
N LEU A 286 16.04 2.74 -18.44
CA LEU A 286 16.80 2.79 -19.69
C LEU A 286 15.99 3.42 -20.85
N TYR A 287 14.66 3.35 -20.80
CA TYR A 287 13.80 4.03 -21.77
C TYR A 287 13.68 5.53 -21.48
N LEU A 288 13.53 5.91 -20.21
CA LEU A 288 13.43 7.32 -19.81
C LEU A 288 14.72 8.07 -20.15
N LYS A 289 15.90 7.46 -19.93
CA LYS A 289 17.20 8.02 -20.36
C LYS A 289 17.29 8.20 -21.88
N ARG A 290 16.76 7.27 -22.67
CA ARG A 290 16.70 7.43 -24.15
C ARG A 290 15.85 8.64 -24.54
N LEU A 291 14.79 8.97 -23.79
CA LEU A 291 13.97 10.16 -24.04
C LEU A 291 14.76 11.44 -23.74
N VAL A 292 15.57 11.45 -22.68
CA VAL A 292 16.47 12.58 -22.37
C VAL A 292 17.54 12.75 -23.45
N VAL A 293 18.14 11.67 -23.95
CA VAL A 293 19.03 11.72 -25.13
C VAL A 293 18.31 12.32 -26.34
N GLY A 294 17.00 12.02 -26.51
CA GLY A 294 16.15 12.55 -27.55
C GLY A 294 15.76 14.02 -27.41
N GLY A 295 16.16 14.69 -26.30
CA GLY A 295 15.88 16.11 -26.05
C GLY A 295 14.62 16.38 -25.23
N LEU A 296 14.06 15.38 -24.54
CA LEU A 296 13.04 15.58 -23.52
C LEU A 296 13.75 15.81 -22.18
N ASP A 297 14.11 17.06 -21.88
CA ASP A 297 15.03 17.42 -20.78
C ASP A 297 14.47 17.09 -19.39
N ARG A 298 13.14 17.01 -19.24
CA ARG A 298 12.45 16.68 -17.97
C ARG A 298 11.30 15.74 -18.25
N VAL A 299 11.41 14.50 -17.79
CA VAL A 299 10.38 13.47 -17.99
C VAL A 299 10.07 12.78 -16.66
N TYR A 300 8.83 12.35 -16.51
CA TYR A 300 8.45 11.47 -15.42
C TYR A 300 7.41 10.43 -15.89
N GLU A 301 7.39 9.28 -15.20
CA GLU A 301 6.41 8.22 -15.42
C GLU A 301 5.93 7.70 -14.07
N ILE A 302 4.62 7.65 -13.87
CA ILE A 302 4.01 6.90 -12.75
C ILE A 302 3.58 5.56 -13.31
N ASN A 303 4.24 4.49 -12.87
CA ASN A 303 4.19 3.22 -13.56
C ASN A 303 4.04 2.01 -12.64
N ARG A 304 3.78 0.84 -13.26
CA ARG A 304 3.88 -0.47 -12.62
C ARG A 304 5.17 -1.14 -13.01
N ASN A 305 5.92 -1.58 -11.99
CA ASN A 305 7.09 -2.42 -12.13
C ASN A 305 6.83 -3.80 -11.55
N PHE A 306 7.58 -4.79 -12.04
CA PHE A 306 7.37 -6.21 -11.74
C PHE A 306 8.70 -6.84 -11.36
N ARG A 307 8.82 -7.33 -10.14
CA ARG A 307 10.00 -8.04 -9.65
C ARG A 307 9.60 -9.41 -9.13
N ASN A 308 10.23 -10.47 -9.65
CA ASN A 308 9.93 -11.85 -9.28
C ASN A 308 10.67 -12.24 -7.99
N GLU A 309 10.27 -11.59 -6.92
CA GLU A 309 10.87 -11.69 -5.59
C GLU A 309 9.85 -12.19 -4.56
N GLY A 310 10.31 -12.37 -3.32
CA GLY A 310 9.47 -12.78 -2.21
C GLY A 310 8.42 -11.73 -1.84
N VAL A 311 7.29 -12.18 -1.28
CA VAL A 311 6.22 -11.32 -0.79
C VAL A 311 6.40 -11.08 0.70
N SER A 312 6.47 -9.82 1.14
CA SER A 312 6.61 -9.43 2.55
C SER A 312 5.62 -8.32 2.94
N THR A 313 5.78 -7.74 4.10
CA THR A 313 5.03 -6.54 4.51
C THR A 313 5.43 -5.28 3.73
N GLN A 314 6.62 -5.26 3.13
CA GLN A 314 7.19 -4.13 2.39
C GLN A 314 7.33 -4.41 0.88
N HIS A 315 7.16 -5.67 0.43
CA HIS A 315 7.37 -6.09 -0.96
C HIS A 315 6.14 -6.78 -1.54
N ASN A 316 5.75 -6.36 -2.74
CA ASN A 316 4.76 -7.01 -3.58
C ASN A 316 5.34 -7.15 -5.00
N PRO A 317 5.16 -8.30 -5.68
CA PRO A 317 5.79 -8.53 -6.99
C PRO A 317 5.38 -7.54 -8.07
N GLU A 318 4.24 -6.91 -7.93
CA GLU A 318 3.73 -5.80 -8.75
C GLU A 318 3.52 -4.59 -7.85
N PHE A 319 4.18 -3.47 -8.15
CA PHE A 319 4.13 -2.26 -7.32
C PHE A 319 4.16 -1.00 -8.18
N THR A 320 3.77 0.13 -7.58
CA THR A 320 3.74 1.42 -8.25
C THR A 320 4.97 2.24 -7.89
N MET A 321 5.66 2.74 -8.91
CA MET A 321 6.74 3.70 -8.77
C MET A 321 6.44 5.00 -9.52
N LEU A 322 7.01 6.07 -9.03
CA LEU A 322 7.30 7.28 -9.77
C LEU A 322 8.76 7.22 -10.18
N GLU A 323 9.08 7.38 -11.46
CA GLU A 323 10.45 7.62 -11.92
C GLU A 323 10.50 8.92 -12.71
N PHE A 324 11.53 9.73 -12.49
CA PHE A 324 11.71 11.00 -13.19
C PHE A 324 13.18 11.30 -13.44
N TYR A 325 13.44 12.05 -14.51
CA TYR A 325 14.79 12.40 -14.96
C TYR A 325 14.83 13.88 -15.33
N GLN A 326 15.93 14.55 -14.98
CA GLN A 326 16.15 15.94 -15.28
C GLN A 326 17.55 16.13 -15.88
N ALA A 327 17.62 16.65 -17.10
CA ALA A 327 18.86 17.09 -17.72
C ALA A 327 19.41 18.33 -17.02
N TYR A 328 20.74 18.48 -17.07
CA TYR A 328 21.49 19.59 -16.48
C TYR A 328 21.34 19.71 -14.96
N ALA A 329 21.08 18.58 -14.30
CA ALA A 329 21.00 18.43 -12.85
C ALA A 329 21.93 17.32 -12.36
N ASN A 330 22.19 17.30 -11.07
CA ASN A 330 22.92 16.25 -10.37
C ASN A 330 22.13 15.74 -9.15
N TYR A 331 22.65 14.76 -8.45
CA TYR A 331 21.97 14.13 -7.30
C TYR A 331 21.71 15.09 -6.13
N HIS A 332 22.49 16.18 -5.97
CA HIS A 332 22.20 17.20 -4.95
C HIS A 332 20.93 17.99 -5.26
N ASP A 333 20.71 18.32 -6.55
CA ASP A 333 19.50 19.00 -6.99
C ASP A 333 18.25 18.13 -6.69
N LEU A 334 18.38 16.81 -6.89
CA LEU A 334 17.29 15.88 -6.59
C LEU A 334 17.05 15.70 -5.08
N MET A 335 18.08 15.75 -4.24
CA MET A 335 17.90 15.74 -2.78
C MET A 335 16.96 16.85 -2.31
N ASP A 336 17.09 18.05 -2.86
CA ASP A 336 16.25 19.18 -2.49
C ASP A 336 14.84 19.04 -3.08
N LEU A 337 14.73 18.57 -4.33
CA LEU A 337 13.45 18.30 -5.00
C LEU A 337 12.64 17.22 -4.26
N THR A 338 13.28 16.14 -3.81
CA THR A 338 12.67 15.06 -3.02
C THR A 338 12.08 15.58 -1.73
N GLN A 339 12.82 16.41 -0.99
CA GLN A 339 12.34 17.01 0.25
C GLN A 339 11.11 17.90 -0.01
N GLU A 340 11.15 18.73 -1.05
CA GLU A 340 10.01 19.58 -1.45
C GLU A 340 8.79 18.72 -1.81
N LEU A 341 8.97 17.69 -2.63
CA LEU A 341 7.91 16.80 -3.08
C LEU A 341 7.21 16.11 -1.90
N VAL A 342 7.98 15.42 -1.04
CA VAL A 342 7.43 14.67 0.09
C VAL A 342 6.70 15.60 1.06
N MET A 343 7.29 16.76 1.35
CA MET A 343 6.70 17.77 2.24
C MET A 343 5.41 18.36 1.65
N GLN A 344 5.37 18.66 0.34
CA GLN A 344 4.18 19.17 -0.32
C GLN A 344 3.06 18.13 -0.34
N VAL A 345 3.37 16.88 -0.68
CA VAL A 345 2.40 15.78 -0.67
C VAL A 345 1.80 15.59 0.72
N ALA A 346 2.62 15.59 1.78
CA ALA A 346 2.14 15.45 3.15
C ALA A 346 1.18 16.59 3.54
N LYS A 347 1.57 17.85 3.28
CA LYS A 347 0.74 19.04 3.60
C LYS A 347 -0.60 19.03 2.87
N GLU A 348 -0.62 18.65 1.60
CA GLU A 348 -1.86 18.70 0.80
C GLU A 348 -2.78 17.52 1.07
N VAL A 349 -2.23 16.33 1.40
CA VAL A 349 -3.02 15.11 1.64
C VAL A 349 -3.50 15.02 3.08
N ASN A 350 -2.63 15.35 4.04
CA ASN A 350 -2.91 15.22 5.47
C ASN A 350 -3.15 16.56 6.18
N GLY A 351 -2.90 17.71 5.53
CA GLY A 351 -2.97 19.02 6.15
C GLY A 351 -1.78 19.34 7.07
N THR A 352 -0.82 18.42 7.21
CA THR A 352 0.35 18.54 8.10
C THR A 352 1.53 17.76 7.53
N THR A 353 2.75 18.09 7.99
CA THR A 353 3.96 17.32 7.71
C THR A 353 4.24 16.24 8.76
N ILE A 354 3.44 16.20 9.83
CA ILE A 354 3.57 15.18 10.87
C ILE A 354 2.74 13.96 10.48
N THR A 355 3.33 12.79 10.53
CA THR A 355 2.66 11.49 10.34
C THR A 355 3.03 10.53 11.47
N ASN A 356 2.21 9.50 11.68
CA ASN A 356 2.52 8.41 12.61
C ASN A 356 2.65 7.11 11.82
N PHE A 357 3.79 6.45 11.97
CA PHE A 357 4.05 5.18 11.33
C PHE A 357 4.68 4.20 12.32
N ASN A 358 4.09 3.02 12.47
CA ASN A 358 4.49 1.98 13.44
C ASN A 358 4.56 2.42 14.92
N GLY A 359 3.91 3.54 15.27
CA GLY A 359 3.93 4.11 16.62
C GLY A 359 4.91 5.27 16.78
N ASP A 360 5.76 5.52 15.80
CA ASP A 360 6.69 6.64 15.80
C ASP A 360 6.06 7.87 15.14
N GLU A 361 6.21 9.03 15.78
CA GLU A 361 5.90 10.31 15.17
C GLU A 361 7.04 10.74 14.23
N ILE A 362 6.70 11.03 12.98
CA ILE A 362 7.64 11.38 11.93
C ILE A 362 7.33 12.78 11.42
N ASP A 363 8.32 13.68 11.46
CA ASP A 363 8.21 15.03 10.91
C ASP A 363 8.86 15.11 9.52
N LEU A 364 8.04 15.02 8.48
CA LEU A 364 8.46 15.06 7.08
C LEU A 364 9.03 16.43 6.63
N SER A 365 9.08 17.42 7.51
CA SER A 365 9.73 18.72 7.25
C SER A 365 11.19 18.77 7.73
N ARG A 366 11.63 17.75 8.50
CA ARG A 366 12.97 17.73 9.11
C ARG A 366 13.80 16.60 8.55
N TRP A 367 14.62 16.91 7.56
CA TRP A 367 15.48 15.96 6.88
C TRP A 367 16.91 15.96 7.43
N GLN A 368 17.48 14.77 7.55
CA GLN A 368 18.91 14.59 7.79
C GLN A 368 19.60 14.17 6.49
N LYS A 369 20.83 14.58 6.29
CA LYS A 369 21.70 14.13 5.18
C LYS A 369 22.97 13.56 5.79
N LEU A 370 23.27 12.31 5.51
CA LEU A 370 24.46 11.58 5.98
C LEU A 370 25.06 10.82 4.81
N SER A 371 26.38 10.84 4.67
CA SER A 371 27.01 9.85 3.79
C SER A 371 26.84 8.45 4.38
N MET A 372 26.88 7.40 3.55
CA MET A 372 26.77 6.02 4.02
C MET A 372 27.78 5.72 5.13
N ARG A 373 29.02 6.23 4.99
CA ARG A 373 30.08 6.10 6.00
C ARG A 373 29.72 6.78 7.33
N GLU A 374 29.17 8.00 7.27
CA GLU A 374 28.71 8.73 8.46
C GLU A 374 27.53 8.04 9.13
N ALA A 375 26.64 7.43 8.36
CA ALA A 375 25.52 6.65 8.91
C ALA A 375 26.02 5.41 9.66
N ILE A 376 26.95 4.65 9.09
CA ILE A 376 27.59 3.52 9.78
C ILE A 376 28.25 3.97 11.10
N ILE A 377 28.99 5.08 11.08
CA ILE A 377 29.64 5.63 12.29
C ILE A 377 28.59 6.04 13.34
N LYS A 378 27.51 6.71 12.90
CA LYS A 378 26.46 7.23 13.80
C LYS A 378 25.69 6.12 14.51
N PHE A 379 25.42 5.03 13.82
CA PHE A 379 24.65 3.90 14.34
C PHE A 379 25.52 2.73 14.79
N TRP A 380 26.81 2.98 14.92
CA TRP A 380 27.74 1.99 15.46
C TRP A 380 27.40 1.63 16.90
N PRO A 381 27.53 0.35 17.32
CA PRO A 381 27.24 -0.07 18.69
C PRO A 381 28.01 0.75 19.73
N PRO A 382 27.35 1.34 20.72
CA PRO A 382 28.00 2.23 21.71
C PRO A 382 28.97 1.50 22.65
N GLU A 383 28.94 0.17 22.70
CA GLU A 383 29.80 -0.69 23.51
C GLU A 383 31.22 -0.83 22.91
N SER A 384 31.42 -0.30 21.73
CA SER A 384 32.71 -0.33 21.02
C SER A 384 33.01 1.01 20.35
N GLN A 385 34.29 1.26 20.08
CA GLN A 385 34.70 2.45 19.35
C GLN A 385 34.27 2.37 17.89
N ALA A 386 33.60 3.40 17.37
CA ALA A 386 33.25 3.51 15.96
C ALA A 386 34.47 3.66 15.05
N PRO A 387 34.39 3.24 13.77
CA PRO A 387 35.45 3.50 12.79
C PRO A 387 35.60 5.00 12.51
N ALA A 388 36.80 5.41 12.12
CA ALA A 388 37.01 6.72 11.52
C ALA A 388 36.70 6.67 10.01
N LEU A 389 36.41 7.81 9.38
CA LEU A 389 36.21 7.89 7.91
C LEU A 389 37.39 7.31 7.11
N THR A 390 38.61 7.43 7.65
CA THR A 390 39.83 6.87 7.03
C THR A 390 39.90 5.35 7.07
N ASP A 391 39.17 4.69 7.95
CA ASP A 391 39.17 3.22 8.02
C ASP A 391 38.43 2.59 6.82
N PHE A 392 37.49 3.30 6.23
CA PHE A 392 36.76 2.90 5.01
C PHE A 392 37.62 3.01 3.72
N GLN A 393 38.85 3.48 3.82
CA GLN A 393 39.78 3.59 2.69
C GLN A 393 40.68 2.35 2.52
N SER A 394 40.59 1.35 3.42
CA SER A 394 41.44 0.17 3.41
C SER A 394 40.74 -1.02 4.06
N THR A 395 40.71 -2.15 3.33
CA THR A 395 40.20 -3.43 3.85
C THR A 395 40.87 -3.80 5.17
N ALA A 396 42.20 -3.71 5.25
CA ALA A 396 42.94 -4.04 6.46
C ALA A 396 42.61 -3.14 7.66
N ARG A 397 42.35 -1.83 7.45
CA ARG A 397 41.97 -0.92 8.54
C ARG A 397 40.54 -1.21 9.01
N LEU A 398 39.62 -1.38 8.09
CA LEU A 398 38.22 -1.68 8.44
C LEU A 398 38.11 -3.04 9.14
N ALA A 399 38.79 -4.08 8.63
CA ALA A 399 38.86 -5.39 9.27
C ALA A 399 39.45 -5.33 10.69
N ALA A 400 40.56 -4.58 10.88
CA ALA A 400 41.15 -4.40 12.19
C ALA A 400 40.20 -3.68 13.17
N ARG A 401 39.42 -2.66 12.69
CA ARG A 401 38.44 -1.95 13.52
C ARG A 401 37.26 -2.85 13.91
N LEU A 402 36.71 -3.65 12.97
CA LEU A 402 35.65 -4.60 13.23
C LEU A 402 36.07 -5.64 14.28
N ARG A 403 37.25 -6.24 14.16
CA ARG A 403 37.79 -7.17 15.18
C ARG A 403 37.97 -6.51 16.54
N ALA A 404 38.52 -5.31 16.56
CA ALA A 404 38.65 -4.58 17.81
C ALA A 404 37.28 -4.31 18.45
N ALA A 405 36.28 -3.93 17.63
CA ALA A 405 34.88 -3.73 18.11
C ALA A 405 34.28 -5.02 18.67
N SER A 406 34.41 -6.14 17.98
CA SER A 406 33.98 -7.47 18.47
C SER A 406 34.61 -7.77 19.85
N HIS A 407 35.93 -7.59 20.00
CA HIS A 407 36.62 -7.78 21.26
C HIS A 407 36.16 -6.83 22.37
N GLU A 408 35.94 -5.56 22.07
CA GLU A 408 35.43 -4.56 23.00
C GLU A 408 34.02 -4.89 23.51
N MET A 409 33.12 -5.30 22.61
CA MET A 409 31.76 -5.72 22.92
C MET A 409 31.75 -6.98 23.79
N LYS A 410 32.59 -7.97 23.48
CA LYS A 410 32.78 -9.18 24.27
C LYS A 410 33.28 -8.88 25.67
N ALA A 411 34.27 -7.95 25.78
CA ALA A 411 34.79 -7.51 27.08
C ALA A 411 33.73 -6.74 27.89
N HIS A 412 32.89 -5.92 27.24
CA HIS A 412 31.81 -5.22 27.86
C HIS A 412 30.75 -6.20 28.42
N ARG A 413 30.33 -7.17 27.64
CA ARG A 413 29.41 -8.23 28.03
C ARG A 413 29.93 -9.06 29.21
N GLY A 414 31.24 -9.33 29.26
CA GLY A 414 31.89 -10.02 30.38
C GLY A 414 31.97 -9.23 31.68
N LYS A 415 31.98 -7.88 31.61
CA LYS A 415 32.04 -6.98 32.79
C LYS A 415 30.66 -6.74 33.43
N THR A 416 29.59 -6.81 32.66
CA THR A 416 28.20 -6.62 33.13
C THR A 416 27.66 -7.81 33.92
N GLY A 417 28.54 -8.69 34.35
CA GLY A 417 28.51 -9.79 35.28
C GLY A 417 27.15 -10.39 35.60
N ASP A 418 26.82 -11.49 34.92
CA ASP A 418 26.08 -12.58 35.53
C ASP A 418 26.72 -13.88 35.07
N ARG A 419 27.34 -14.56 36.04
CA ARG A 419 27.69 -15.97 35.94
C ARG A 419 26.37 -16.77 35.91
N GLU A 420 25.71 -16.82 34.79
CA GLU A 420 24.78 -17.89 34.53
C GLU A 420 25.46 -18.93 33.64
N THR A 421 25.53 -20.10 34.19
CA THR A 421 26.15 -21.33 33.70
C THR A 421 25.74 -21.63 32.26
N ALA A 422 26.76 -21.96 31.47
CA ALA A 422 26.64 -22.46 30.09
C ALA A 422 26.01 -23.85 30.03
N ASP A 423 24.79 -24.03 30.51
CA ASP A 423 24.05 -25.27 30.43
C ASP A 423 22.55 -24.96 30.39
N SER A 424 22.08 -24.54 29.25
CA SER A 424 20.70 -24.73 28.76
C SER A 424 20.45 -23.85 27.51
N ILE A 425 20.94 -24.33 26.37
CA ILE A 425 20.42 -23.86 25.07
C ILE A 425 19.16 -24.67 24.82
N GLU A 426 18.04 -24.23 25.37
CA GLU A 426 16.72 -24.60 24.88
C GLU A 426 16.03 -23.34 24.30
N ASP A 427 15.47 -23.52 23.12
CA ASP A 427 14.74 -22.55 22.28
C ASP A 427 13.64 -21.77 23.02
N THR A 428 14.00 -20.75 23.81
CA THR A 428 13.03 -19.80 24.35
C THR A 428 13.47 -18.36 24.01
N LYS A 429 12.68 -17.67 23.16
CA LYS A 429 12.85 -16.25 22.87
C LYS A 429 12.98 -15.45 24.18
N PRO A 430 13.98 -14.56 24.31
CA PRO A 430 14.20 -13.80 25.53
C PRO A 430 12.97 -12.93 25.84
N SER A 431 12.39 -13.12 27.01
CA SER A 431 11.13 -12.49 27.44
C SER A 431 11.28 -11.05 27.96
N THR A 432 12.52 -10.53 28.11
CA THR A 432 12.79 -9.19 28.65
C THR A 432 13.51 -8.31 27.63
N SER A 433 13.30 -6.97 27.68
CA SER A 433 14.00 -6.01 26.83
C SER A 433 15.54 -6.13 26.95
N ARG A 434 16.05 -6.37 28.14
CA ARG A 434 17.48 -6.61 28.43
C ARG A 434 18.01 -7.90 27.78
N GLY A 435 17.19 -8.95 27.74
CA GLY A 435 17.56 -10.21 27.08
C GLY A 435 17.63 -10.06 25.58
N ARG A 436 16.74 -9.30 24.97
CA ARG A 436 16.75 -9.00 23.53
C ARG A 436 17.95 -8.16 23.10
N GLU A 437 18.30 -7.14 23.91
CA GLU A 437 19.47 -6.31 23.68
C GLU A 437 20.79 -7.09 23.78
N ARG A 438 20.91 -8.00 24.74
CA ARG A 438 22.08 -8.92 24.86
C ARG A 438 22.20 -9.88 23.68
N SER A 439 21.09 -10.44 23.18
CA SER A 439 21.08 -11.30 22.01
C SER A 439 21.58 -10.53 20.78
N ARG A 440 21.03 -9.31 20.56
CA ARG A 440 21.42 -8.45 19.45
C ARG A 440 22.91 -8.12 19.45
N LEU A 441 23.47 -7.76 20.62
CA LEU A 441 24.90 -7.46 20.73
C LEU A 441 25.78 -8.70 20.46
N ALA A 442 25.34 -9.90 20.87
CA ALA A 442 26.04 -11.13 20.56
C ALA A 442 26.00 -11.43 19.04
N ASP A 443 24.87 -11.20 18.40
CA ASP A 443 24.71 -11.38 16.96
C ASP A 443 25.60 -10.42 16.17
N ILE A 444 25.67 -9.15 16.58
CA ILE A 444 26.56 -8.13 15.96
C ILE A 444 28.04 -8.47 16.20
N GLU A 445 28.39 -8.98 17.39
CA GLU A 445 29.77 -9.43 17.68
C GLU A 445 30.23 -10.50 16.70
N VAL A 446 29.39 -11.53 16.48
CA VAL A 446 29.67 -12.63 15.53
C VAL A 446 29.71 -12.09 14.09
N TYR A 447 28.79 -11.20 13.75
CA TYR A 447 28.73 -10.56 12.44
C TYR A 447 30.02 -9.77 12.15
N PHE A 448 30.53 -8.97 13.10
CA PHE A 448 31.76 -8.21 12.92
C PHE A 448 32.99 -9.10 12.67
N GLU A 449 33.09 -10.24 13.35
CA GLU A 449 34.16 -11.22 13.09
C GLU A 449 34.06 -11.81 11.69
N ALA A 450 32.85 -12.18 11.25
CA ALA A 450 32.61 -12.71 9.91
C ALA A 450 32.94 -11.70 8.83
N VAL A 451 32.48 -10.45 8.97
CA VAL A 451 32.77 -9.34 8.03
C VAL A 451 34.27 -9.03 8.00
N ALA A 452 34.95 -9.01 9.15
CA ALA A 452 36.38 -8.79 9.20
C ALA A 452 37.16 -9.91 8.49
N HIS A 453 36.71 -11.16 8.57
CA HIS A 453 37.29 -12.27 7.83
C HIS A 453 37.08 -12.11 6.31
N ASN A 454 35.85 -11.77 5.88
CA ASN A 454 35.56 -11.50 4.47
C ASN A 454 36.43 -10.36 3.91
N LEU A 455 36.71 -9.32 4.70
CA LEU A 455 37.61 -8.21 4.31
C LEU A 455 39.06 -8.63 4.16
N ASP A 456 39.55 -9.63 4.92
CA ASP A 456 40.91 -10.16 4.75
C ASP A 456 41.06 -10.93 3.43
N ASP A 457 40.02 -11.61 3.01
CA ASP A 457 39.97 -12.39 1.75
C ASP A 457 39.65 -11.48 0.54
N CYS A 458 39.31 -10.22 0.79
CA CYS A 458 38.88 -9.25 -0.22
C CYS A 458 40.03 -8.87 -1.15
N GLY A 459 39.90 -9.16 -2.44
CA GLY A 459 40.92 -8.93 -3.46
C GLY A 459 40.80 -7.58 -4.20
N SER A 460 39.72 -6.82 -4.00
CA SER A 460 39.41 -5.63 -4.77
C SER A 460 38.59 -4.59 -3.99
N SER A 461 38.66 -3.33 -4.44
CA SER A 461 37.79 -2.25 -3.91
C SER A 461 36.30 -2.51 -4.17
N MET A 462 35.99 -3.24 -5.24
CA MET A 462 34.59 -3.64 -5.56
C MET A 462 34.01 -4.60 -4.51
N GLU A 463 34.77 -5.59 -4.08
CA GLU A 463 34.31 -6.50 -3.01
C GLU A 463 34.17 -5.75 -1.68
N MET A 464 35.12 -4.88 -1.34
CA MET A 464 35.05 -4.02 -0.16
C MET A 464 33.78 -3.14 -0.19
N GLY A 465 33.43 -2.59 -1.34
CA GLY A 465 32.23 -1.76 -1.52
C GLY A 465 30.94 -2.52 -1.22
N LYS A 466 30.83 -3.78 -1.67
CA LYS A 466 29.68 -4.65 -1.34
C LYS A 466 29.58 -4.89 0.17
N ILE A 467 30.70 -5.17 0.83
CA ILE A 467 30.74 -5.37 2.28
C ILE A 467 30.35 -4.10 3.05
N ILE A 468 30.80 -2.92 2.62
CA ILE A 468 30.41 -1.66 3.27
C ILE A 468 28.91 -1.43 3.17
N ALA A 469 28.29 -1.71 2.01
CA ALA A 469 26.85 -1.61 1.84
C ALA A 469 26.10 -2.57 2.79
N GLU A 470 26.52 -3.83 2.90
CA GLU A 470 25.97 -4.81 3.84
C GLU A 470 26.09 -4.36 5.30
N VAL A 471 27.22 -3.77 5.69
CA VAL A 471 27.41 -3.21 7.04
C VAL A 471 26.46 -2.04 7.30
N PHE A 472 26.21 -1.20 6.31
CA PHE A 472 25.23 -0.11 6.41
C PHE A 472 23.81 -0.67 6.62
N GLU A 473 23.38 -1.59 5.77
CA GLU A 473 22.06 -2.23 5.88
C GLU A 473 21.84 -2.87 7.27
N THR A 474 22.87 -3.59 7.75
CA THR A 474 22.78 -4.30 9.05
C THR A 474 22.76 -3.35 10.26
N LEU A 475 23.51 -2.24 10.22
CA LEU A 475 23.68 -1.38 11.40
C LEU A 475 22.79 -0.14 11.42
N ALA A 476 22.47 0.43 10.24
CA ALA A 476 21.91 1.77 10.16
C ALA A 476 20.46 1.80 9.68
N GLU A 477 20.07 0.96 8.72
CA GLU A 477 18.82 1.09 8.01
C GLU A 477 17.60 1.11 8.94
N GLU A 478 17.48 0.14 9.84
CA GLU A 478 16.34 0.03 10.78
C GLU A 478 16.20 1.24 11.73
N HIS A 479 17.24 2.03 11.89
CA HIS A 479 17.28 3.22 12.75
C HIS A 479 16.92 4.52 12.02
N LEU A 480 16.73 4.48 10.71
CA LEU A 480 16.40 5.65 9.88
C LEU A 480 14.89 5.95 9.91
N ILE A 481 14.36 6.20 11.12
CA ILE A 481 12.92 6.44 11.34
C ILE A 481 12.50 7.81 10.81
N GLN A 482 13.26 8.88 11.17
CA GLN A 482 13.03 10.23 10.66
C GLN A 482 13.54 10.36 9.22
N PRO A 483 12.96 11.26 8.38
CA PRO A 483 13.38 11.43 7.01
C PRO A 483 14.90 11.66 6.90
N THR A 484 15.59 10.72 6.27
CA THR A 484 17.05 10.74 6.16
C THR A 484 17.48 10.40 4.74
N ILE A 485 18.30 11.26 4.16
CA ILE A 485 19.00 11.00 2.90
C ILE A 485 20.35 10.40 3.24
N ILE A 486 20.61 9.20 2.70
CA ILE A 486 21.92 8.56 2.73
C ILE A 486 22.54 8.74 1.35
N TYR A 487 23.72 9.35 1.28
CA TYR A 487 24.37 9.65 0.03
C TYR A 487 25.80 9.10 -0.03
N ASP A 488 26.40 9.13 -1.22
CA ASP A 488 27.72 8.54 -1.52
C ASP A 488 27.73 7.02 -1.27
N PHE A 489 27.24 6.28 -2.26
CA PHE A 489 27.21 4.82 -2.26
C PHE A 489 28.48 4.25 -2.91
N PRO A 490 28.88 3.00 -2.55
CA PRO A 490 29.96 2.32 -3.25
C PRO A 490 29.64 2.07 -4.73
N LEU A 491 30.65 2.22 -5.60
CA LEU A 491 30.56 1.90 -7.02
C LEU A 491 30.10 0.45 -7.26
N ALA A 492 30.52 -0.47 -6.38
CA ALA A 492 30.24 -1.89 -6.45
C ALA A 492 28.75 -2.25 -6.50
N VAL A 493 27.90 -1.43 -5.88
CA VAL A 493 26.44 -1.62 -5.81
C VAL A 493 25.66 -0.61 -6.66
N SER A 494 26.35 0.09 -7.59
CA SER A 494 25.78 1.24 -8.30
C SER A 494 26.21 1.29 -9.78
N PRO A 495 25.87 0.28 -10.61
CA PRO A 495 26.42 0.12 -11.96
C PRO A 495 25.96 1.18 -12.97
N LEU A 496 24.90 1.94 -12.70
CA LEU A 496 24.31 2.95 -13.58
C LEU A 496 24.59 4.39 -13.15
N SER A 497 25.25 4.57 -11.97
CA SER A 497 25.51 5.87 -11.36
C SER A 497 26.87 6.43 -11.76
N LYS A 498 26.99 7.76 -11.79
CA LYS A 498 28.23 8.46 -12.11
C LYS A 498 29.22 8.37 -10.95
N ILE A 499 30.51 8.11 -11.27
CA ILE A 499 31.59 8.07 -10.29
C ILE A 499 31.86 9.48 -9.78
N LYS A 500 32.18 9.61 -8.48
CA LYS A 500 32.65 10.86 -7.88
C LYS A 500 34.06 11.16 -8.38
N PRO A 501 34.35 12.39 -8.85
CA PRO A 501 35.65 12.73 -9.42
C PRO A 501 36.84 12.55 -8.46
N ASP A 502 36.61 12.79 -7.18
CA ASP A 502 37.65 12.81 -6.11
C ASP A 502 37.69 11.49 -5.30
N GLU A 503 36.66 10.63 -5.41
CA GLU A 503 36.57 9.34 -4.73
C GLU A 503 36.10 8.25 -5.71
N PRO A 504 36.99 7.66 -6.53
CA PRO A 504 36.59 6.78 -7.65
C PRO A 504 35.95 5.47 -7.24
N ASP A 505 36.05 5.04 -5.99
CA ASP A 505 35.34 3.86 -5.46
C ASP A 505 33.91 4.19 -5.02
N TRP A 506 33.51 5.46 -5.11
CA TRP A 506 32.21 5.98 -4.70
C TRP A 506 31.50 6.66 -5.87
N VAL A 507 30.14 6.66 -5.81
CA VAL A 507 29.28 7.26 -6.84
C VAL A 507 28.39 8.35 -6.27
N GLU A 508 27.94 9.25 -7.16
CA GLU A 508 26.97 10.30 -6.90
C GLU A 508 25.57 9.69 -6.85
N ARG A 509 25.22 9.01 -5.75
CA ARG A 509 23.96 8.34 -5.49
C ARG A 509 23.46 8.66 -4.10
N PHE A 510 22.14 8.76 -3.94
CA PHE A 510 21.51 8.74 -2.63
C PHE A 510 20.28 7.84 -2.62
N GLU A 511 19.96 7.38 -1.45
CA GLU A 511 18.66 6.79 -1.11
C GLU A 511 18.04 7.58 0.02
N PHE A 512 16.71 7.65 0.07
CA PHE A 512 16.08 8.25 1.23
C PHE A 512 15.20 7.25 1.97
N TYR A 513 15.27 7.36 3.28
CA TYR A 513 14.67 6.45 4.26
C TYR A 513 13.68 7.21 5.12
N ILE A 514 12.54 6.59 5.39
CA ILE A 514 11.52 7.07 6.32
C ILE A 514 10.87 5.86 6.97
N GLY A 515 10.78 5.83 8.31
CA GLY A 515 10.13 4.74 9.02
C GLY A 515 10.91 3.43 9.03
N GLY A 516 12.25 3.51 8.86
CA GLY A 516 13.16 2.36 8.92
C GLY A 516 13.24 1.53 7.64
N PHE A 517 12.88 2.09 6.48
CA PHE A 517 13.07 1.45 5.18
C PHE A 517 13.24 2.48 4.05
N GLU A 518 13.87 2.05 2.97
CA GLU A 518 14.06 2.83 1.74
C GLU A 518 12.72 3.18 1.10
N VAL A 519 12.53 4.46 0.74
CA VAL A 519 11.36 4.96 0.03
C VAL A 519 11.68 5.33 -1.42
N GLY A 520 12.91 5.76 -1.69
CA GLY A 520 13.36 6.08 -3.03
C GLY A 520 14.88 6.11 -3.16
N ASN A 521 15.32 6.08 -4.42
CA ASN A 521 16.72 5.99 -4.83
C ASN A 521 16.96 6.92 -6.02
N ALA A 522 18.08 7.66 -6.00
CA ALA A 522 18.43 8.64 -7.01
C ALA A 522 19.94 8.73 -7.22
N PHE A 523 20.34 9.12 -8.42
CA PHE A 523 21.76 9.33 -8.71
C PHE A 523 21.97 10.30 -9.88
N SER A 524 23.20 10.84 -9.96
CA SER A 524 23.70 11.43 -11.19
C SER A 524 23.97 10.32 -12.19
N GLU A 525 23.45 10.47 -13.40
CA GLU A 525 23.45 9.42 -14.43
C GLU A 525 24.82 9.25 -15.06
N LEU A 526 25.23 8.00 -15.23
CA LEU A 526 26.40 7.68 -16.05
C LEU A 526 26.08 8.03 -17.51
N ASN A 527 26.87 8.94 -18.07
CA ASN A 527 26.67 9.44 -19.42
C ASN A 527 27.87 9.18 -20.37
N ASP A 528 28.85 8.38 -19.92
CA ASP A 528 29.94 7.89 -20.74
C ASP A 528 29.56 6.50 -21.31
N PRO A 529 29.40 6.37 -22.65
CA PRO A 529 28.99 5.11 -23.27
C PRO A 529 30.04 4.00 -23.13
N ASP A 530 31.35 4.34 -23.11
CA ASP A 530 32.44 3.37 -22.97
C ASP A 530 32.51 2.84 -21.53
N ASP A 531 32.33 3.70 -20.54
CA ASP A 531 32.24 3.27 -19.14
C ASP A 531 30.99 2.43 -18.89
N GLN A 532 29.83 2.82 -19.46
CA GLN A 532 28.59 2.05 -19.33
C GLN A 532 28.72 0.64 -19.93
N ARG A 533 29.36 0.53 -21.11
CA ARG A 533 29.63 -0.77 -21.73
C ARG A 533 30.47 -1.65 -20.82
N ARG A 534 31.58 -1.13 -20.29
CA ARG A 534 32.46 -1.88 -19.39
C ARG A 534 31.71 -2.39 -18.15
N ARG A 535 30.85 -1.56 -17.57
CA ARG A 535 30.08 -1.97 -16.40
C ARG A 535 29.05 -3.04 -16.72
N PHE A 536 28.40 -2.99 -17.88
CA PHE A 536 27.54 -4.08 -18.31
C PHE A 536 28.31 -5.37 -18.59
N GLU A 537 29.51 -5.29 -19.15
CA GLU A 537 30.38 -6.46 -19.31
C GLU A 537 30.82 -7.07 -17.96
N ASP A 538 31.05 -6.25 -16.95
CA ASP A 538 31.34 -6.72 -15.61
C ASP A 538 30.10 -7.36 -14.94
N GLN A 539 28.91 -6.80 -15.13
CA GLN A 539 27.64 -7.39 -14.69
C GLN A 539 27.35 -8.75 -15.37
N LEU A 540 27.70 -8.91 -16.64
CA LEU A 540 27.58 -10.21 -17.33
C LEU A 540 28.48 -11.27 -16.70
N LYS A 541 29.68 -10.92 -16.24
CA LYS A 541 30.58 -11.85 -15.52
C LYS A 541 30.00 -12.29 -14.18
N GLU A 542 29.34 -11.38 -13.44
CA GLU A 542 28.63 -11.75 -12.20
C GLU A 542 27.45 -12.67 -12.49
N ARG A 543 26.73 -12.41 -13.59
CA ARG A 543 25.64 -13.27 -14.06
C ARG A 543 26.10 -14.68 -14.41
N ASP A 544 27.25 -14.79 -15.09
CA ASP A 544 27.86 -16.09 -15.42
C ASP A 544 28.32 -16.87 -14.16
N ARG A 545 28.52 -16.15 -13.05
CA ARG A 545 28.81 -16.72 -11.72
C ARG A 545 27.56 -17.11 -10.94
N GLY A 546 26.36 -16.84 -11.48
CA GLY A 546 25.10 -17.23 -10.89
C GLY A 546 24.28 -16.10 -10.26
N ASP A 547 24.65 -14.85 -10.45
CA ASP A 547 23.85 -13.69 -10.03
C ASP A 547 22.76 -13.41 -11.07
N ASP A 548 21.57 -13.98 -10.85
CA ASP A 548 20.42 -13.80 -11.75
C ASP A 548 19.84 -12.36 -11.77
N GLU A 549 20.23 -11.52 -10.81
CA GLU A 549 19.76 -10.13 -10.67
C GLU A 549 20.67 -9.14 -11.40
N ALA A 550 21.89 -9.55 -11.75
CA ALA A 550 22.84 -8.72 -12.48
C ALA A 550 22.30 -8.29 -13.86
N HIS A 551 22.67 -7.07 -14.29
CA HIS A 551 22.18 -6.48 -15.55
C HIS A 551 22.60 -7.28 -16.78
N GLN A 552 21.77 -7.23 -17.81
CA GLN A 552 22.07 -7.73 -19.14
C GLN A 552 22.67 -6.61 -20.00
N MET A 553 23.44 -6.99 -21.04
CA MET A 553 23.92 -6.04 -22.03
C MET A 553 22.74 -5.51 -22.87
N ASP A 554 22.53 -4.21 -22.85
CA ASP A 554 21.61 -3.50 -23.75
C ASP A 554 22.42 -2.64 -24.75
N GLU A 555 22.75 -3.25 -25.89
CA GLU A 555 23.52 -2.61 -26.95
C GLU A 555 22.82 -1.37 -27.52
N ASP A 556 21.49 -1.38 -27.59
CA ASP A 556 20.71 -0.24 -28.07
C ASP A 556 20.79 0.94 -27.09
N TYR A 557 20.78 0.65 -25.79
CA TYR A 557 20.98 1.69 -24.78
C TYR A 557 22.39 2.30 -24.85
N VAL A 558 23.44 1.48 -24.94
CA VAL A 558 24.82 1.98 -25.12
C VAL A 558 24.95 2.80 -26.40
N ARG A 559 24.31 2.36 -27.48
CA ARG A 559 24.24 3.12 -28.72
C ARG A 559 23.49 4.47 -28.52
N ALA A 560 22.39 4.48 -27.78
CA ALA A 560 21.66 5.72 -27.47
C ALA A 560 22.56 6.70 -26.70
N LEU A 561 23.29 6.26 -25.68
CA LEU A 561 24.26 7.08 -24.97
C LEU A 561 25.32 7.70 -25.90
N SER A 562 25.70 6.99 -26.95
CA SER A 562 26.68 7.48 -27.94
C SER A 562 26.18 8.66 -28.78
N PHE A 563 24.87 8.98 -28.75
CA PHE A 563 24.35 10.23 -29.32
C PHE A 563 24.47 11.41 -28.35
N GLY A 564 24.86 11.15 -27.10
CA GLY A 564 25.14 12.14 -26.07
C GLY A 564 23.97 12.28 -25.08
N LEU A 565 24.14 11.72 -23.88
CA LEU A 565 23.29 12.04 -22.72
C LEU A 565 23.87 13.28 -22.03
N PRO A 566 23.14 14.40 -21.90
CA PRO A 566 23.61 15.55 -21.12
C PRO A 566 23.83 15.13 -19.65
N PRO A 567 24.54 15.93 -18.85
CA PRO A 567 24.52 15.72 -17.40
C PRO A 567 23.07 15.62 -16.93
N THR A 568 22.72 14.51 -16.30
CA THR A 568 21.33 14.16 -15.96
C THR A 568 21.30 13.55 -14.59
N ALA A 569 20.25 13.80 -13.82
CA ALA A 569 19.96 13.06 -12.60
C ALA A 569 18.59 12.43 -12.70
N GLY A 570 18.46 11.22 -12.14
CA GLY A 570 17.22 10.44 -12.12
C GLY A 570 16.90 9.92 -10.73
N GLU A 571 15.61 9.73 -10.47
CA GLU A 571 15.11 9.26 -9.18
C GLU A 571 13.90 8.33 -9.37
N GLY A 572 13.87 7.27 -8.57
CA GLY A 572 12.74 6.38 -8.40
C GLY A 572 12.16 6.45 -6.99
N ILE A 573 10.86 6.69 -6.86
CA ILE A 573 10.14 6.77 -5.58
C ILE A 573 9.06 5.70 -5.53
N GLY A 574 9.08 4.87 -4.50
CA GLY A 574 8.06 3.86 -4.22
C GLY A 574 6.75 4.49 -3.75
N ILE A 575 5.76 4.62 -4.64
CA ILE A 575 4.45 5.22 -4.31
C ILE A 575 3.71 4.42 -3.24
N ASP A 576 3.83 3.10 -3.27
CA ASP A 576 3.20 2.25 -2.27
C ASP A 576 3.80 2.51 -0.88
N ARG A 577 5.13 2.57 -0.78
CA ARG A 577 5.86 2.88 0.47
C ARG A 577 5.56 4.29 0.98
N LEU A 578 5.57 5.30 0.11
CA LEU A 578 5.18 6.67 0.47
C LEU A 578 3.73 6.73 0.97
N THR A 579 2.82 5.96 0.35
CA THR A 579 1.44 5.88 0.80
C THR A 579 1.35 5.22 2.18
N MET A 580 2.14 4.17 2.46
CA MET A 580 2.20 3.55 3.80
C MET A 580 2.58 4.57 4.86
N ILE A 581 3.63 5.34 4.65
CA ILE A 581 4.09 6.40 5.57
C ILE A 581 2.98 7.42 5.83
N LEU A 582 2.35 7.95 4.77
CA LEU A 582 1.35 9.02 4.88
C LEU A 582 0.00 8.56 5.45
N THR A 583 -0.28 7.27 5.43
CA THR A 583 -1.54 6.69 5.94
C THR A 583 -1.37 5.89 7.23
N GLY A 584 -0.13 5.68 7.69
CA GLY A 584 0.18 4.81 8.83
C GLY A 584 -0.09 3.33 8.56
N ALA A 585 -0.18 2.92 7.30
CA ALA A 585 -0.39 1.52 6.91
C ALA A 585 0.86 0.69 7.17
N ARG A 586 0.72 -0.44 7.88
CA ARG A 586 1.87 -1.27 8.31
C ARG A 586 2.33 -2.27 7.25
N SER A 587 1.52 -2.50 6.23
CA SER A 587 1.81 -3.46 5.16
C SER A 587 1.51 -2.83 3.80
N ILE A 588 2.35 -3.12 2.82
CA ILE A 588 2.14 -2.74 1.42
C ILE A 588 0.80 -3.26 0.88
N ARG A 589 0.29 -4.38 1.41
CA ARG A 589 -1.01 -4.94 1.07
C ARG A 589 -2.18 -4.07 1.53
N ASP A 590 -1.98 -3.23 2.54
CA ASP A 590 -3.01 -2.28 3.00
C ASP A 590 -3.23 -1.14 2.01
N VAL A 591 -2.21 -0.79 1.21
CA VAL A 591 -2.24 0.32 0.25
C VAL A 591 -2.43 -0.12 -1.21
N ILE A 592 -2.43 -1.43 -1.48
CA ILE A 592 -2.76 -2.04 -2.77
C ILE A 592 -4.17 -2.61 -2.70
N LEU A 593 -5.03 -2.27 -3.68
CA LEU A 593 -6.42 -2.73 -3.69
C LEU A 593 -6.54 -4.25 -3.73
N PHE A 594 -5.82 -4.88 -4.65
CA PHE A 594 -5.81 -6.34 -4.83
C PHE A 594 -4.36 -6.83 -4.85
N PRO A 595 -3.74 -7.03 -3.68
CA PRO A 595 -2.38 -7.55 -3.60
C PRO A 595 -2.32 -9.01 -4.04
N LEU A 596 -1.15 -9.44 -4.53
CA LEU A 596 -0.94 -10.85 -4.84
C LEU A 596 -0.95 -11.67 -3.54
N MET A 597 -1.81 -12.69 -3.50
CA MET A 597 -1.94 -13.60 -2.36
C MET A 597 -1.55 -15.02 -2.78
N ARG A 598 -0.95 -15.78 -1.87
CA ARG A 598 -0.70 -17.20 -2.13
C ARG A 598 -2.03 -17.91 -2.38
N PRO A 599 -2.11 -18.86 -3.35
CA PRO A 599 -3.31 -19.68 -3.50
C PRO A 599 -3.64 -20.39 -2.19
N LEU A 600 -4.93 -20.50 -1.86
CA LEU A 600 -5.37 -21.36 -0.75
C LEU A 600 -5.01 -22.81 -1.12
N THR A 601 -4.20 -23.48 -0.31
CA THR A 601 -3.98 -24.92 -0.44
C THR A 601 -5.31 -25.61 -0.17
N LYS A 602 -5.78 -26.44 -1.11
CA LYS A 602 -6.91 -27.34 -0.84
C LYS A 602 -6.50 -28.23 0.34
N THR A 603 -7.26 -28.18 1.42
CA THR A 603 -7.08 -29.15 2.49
C THR A 603 -7.47 -30.52 1.97
N ALA A 604 -6.79 -31.57 2.41
CA ALA A 604 -7.03 -32.97 1.99
C ALA A 604 -8.48 -33.48 2.21
N ALA A 605 -9.33 -32.69 2.83
CA ALA A 605 -10.76 -32.93 2.95
C ALA A 605 -11.55 -32.68 1.63
N ASP A 606 -11.04 -31.86 0.71
CA ASP A 606 -11.68 -31.57 -0.58
C ASP A 606 -11.39 -32.63 -1.66
N GLU A 607 -10.46 -33.56 -1.42
CA GLU A 607 -10.12 -34.65 -2.36
C GLU A 607 -10.96 -35.92 -2.17
N GLY A 608 -11.80 -35.98 -1.15
CA GLY A 608 -12.59 -37.16 -0.77
C GLY A 608 -13.86 -37.40 -1.55
N GLU A 609 -14.42 -36.44 -2.29
CA GLU A 609 -15.72 -36.57 -2.97
C GLU A 609 -15.63 -36.67 -4.50
N GLY A 610 -14.45 -36.83 -5.09
CA GLY A 610 -14.24 -36.80 -6.54
C GLY A 610 -13.83 -38.11 -7.22
N ASN A 611 -13.87 -39.29 -6.57
CA ASN A 611 -13.50 -40.55 -7.21
C ASN A 611 -14.60 -41.63 -7.12
N GLY A 612 -15.59 -41.50 -7.96
CA GLY A 612 -16.60 -42.51 -8.24
C GLY A 612 -17.16 -42.38 -9.66
N HIS A 613 -16.75 -43.35 -10.50
CA HIS A 613 -17.19 -43.62 -11.90
C HIS A 613 -16.31 -42.98 -12.98
N THR A 614 -15.79 -43.69 -13.93
CA THR A 614 -16.11 -44.99 -14.54
C THR A 614 -14.96 -45.44 -15.43
N HIS A 615 -14.76 -46.72 -15.47
CA HIS A 615 -14.10 -47.45 -16.56
C HIS A 615 -14.88 -47.32 -17.87
N GLY A 616 -14.17 -47.31 -18.97
CA GLY A 616 -14.73 -47.56 -20.31
C GLY A 616 -13.71 -47.25 -21.39
N GLU A 617 -12.85 -48.20 -21.70
CA GLU A 617 -12.49 -48.80 -23.01
C GLU A 617 -12.73 -47.95 -24.27
N SER A 618 -11.71 -47.81 -25.06
CA SER A 618 -11.25 -48.42 -26.31
C SER A 618 -10.85 -47.42 -27.36
N ALA A 619 -9.62 -47.56 -27.81
CA ALA A 619 -9.09 -47.72 -29.14
C ALA A 619 -9.77 -46.94 -30.34
N GLU A 620 -9.09 -45.99 -30.88
CA GLU A 620 -8.41 -46.04 -32.20
C GLU A 620 -7.54 -44.80 -32.42
#